data_476a8ce7a8adf76a747c7479df9b0526
#
_entry.id   476a8ce7a8adf76a747c7479df9b0526
#
_cell.length_a   1.000
_cell.length_b   1.000
_cell.length_c   1.000
_cell.angle_alpha   90.00
_cell.angle_beta   90.00
_cell.angle_gamma   90.00
#
_symmetry.space_group_name_H-M   'P 1'
#
loop_
_entity.id
_entity.type
_entity.pdbx_description
1 polymer ?
#
loop_
_entity_poly.entity_id
_entity_poly.type
_entity_poly.pdbx_seq_one_letter_code
_entity_poly.pdbx_strand_id
1 'polypeptide(L)'
;MSRYVRLVAATARVSGPTVYQGPAIVAVWHEANLLQAVGIWRLRSDRRFVSFSTRGFRGIVMNGMIEGLECGVVALPPESARAEAGRLARDMGRYGRAGWSLALAPDGPLGPYRVAKPGALLLARESGLPIVPWAVSVRPSFRLRRRWDRQVVPLPFARIRVVEGAHIRIAEGEALKPRLAELQAELARVAAEADRRMGER
;
A
#
# COMPACT_ATOMS: atom_id res chain seq x y z
N MET A 1 -6.35 17.33 0.85
CA MET A 1 -5.11 16.89 0.19
C MET A 1 -4.18 18.08 0.01
N SER A 2 -2.88 17.87 0.21
CA SER A 2 -1.94 18.91 -0.15
C SER A 2 -2.07 19.21 -1.64
N ARG A 3 -2.04 20.50 -2.01
CA ARG A 3 -2.00 20.94 -3.41
C ARG A 3 -0.89 20.21 -4.19
N TYR A 4 0.16 19.84 -3.48
CA TYR A 4 1.29 19.09 -4.02
C TYR A 4 0.91 17.71 -4.55
N VAL A 5 0.18 16.89 -3.80
CA VAL A 5 -0.20 15.54 -4.25
C VAL A 5 -1.14 15.59 -5.45
N ARG A 6 -2.06 16.57 -5.47
CA ARG A 6 -2.90 16.82 -6.66
C ARG A 6 -2.07 17.20 -7.87
N LEU A 7 -1.10 18.08 -7.72
CA LEU A 7 -0.20 18.48 -8.79
C LEU A 7 0.58 17.28 -9.33
N VAL A 8 1.17 16.48 -8.44
CA VAL A 8 1.87 15.25 -8.84
C VAL A 8 0.93 14.29 -9.56
N ALA A 9 -0.25 14.01 -8.99
CA ALA A 9 -1.22 13.09 -9.59
C ALA A 9 -1.71 13.56 -10.97
N ALA A 10 -1.87 14.87 -11.16
CA ALA A 10 -2.30 15.47 -12.43
C ALA A 10 -1.20 15.49 -13.49
N THR A 11 0.07 15.68 -13.07
CA THR A 11 1.20 15.87 -14.00
C THR A 11 2.03 14.61 -14.22
N ALA A 12 1.96 13.61 -13.33
CA ALA A 12 2.73 12.39 -13.45
C ALA A 12 2.26 11.53 -14.64
N ARG A 13 3.23 10.92 -15.31
CA ARG A 13 2.99 9.89 -16.32
C ARG A 13 3.04 8.53 -15.63
N VAL A 14 1.87 7.99 -15.30
CA VAL A 14 1.74 6.69 -14.64
C VAL A 14 1.58 5.61 -15.68
N SER A 15 2.40 4.58 -15.61
CA SER A 15 2.33 3.40 -16.46
C SER A 15 2.51 2.13 -15.64
N GLY A 16 1.84 1.08 -16.06
CA GLY A 16 1.89 -0.25 -15.45
C GLY A 16 1.18 -1.25 -16.34
N PRO A 17 1.22 -2.53 -16.01
CA PRO A 17 0.39 -3.54 -16.66
C PRO A 17 -1.09 -3.26 -16.37
N THR A 18 -1.98 -4.00 -17.02
CA THR A 18 -3.38 -4.07 -16.58
C THR A 18 -3.39 -4.61 -15.16
N VAL A 19 -3.68 -3.74 -14.19
CA VAL A 19 -3.71 -4.11 -12.78
C VAL A 19 -5.03 -4.79 -12.42
N TYR A 20 -5.00 -5.62 -11.39
CA TYR A 20 -6.20 -6.28 -10.87
C TYR A 20 -7.30 -5.27 -10.51
N GLN A 21 -8.51 -5.43 -11.03
CA GLN A 21 -9.62 -4.48 -10.88
C GLN A 21 -10.65 -4.87 -9.82
N GLY A 22 -10.64 -6.11 -9.33
CA GLY A 22 -11.54 -6.55 -8.26
C GLY A 22 -11.16 -6.02 -6.88
N PRO A 23 -12.02 -6.18 -5.85
CA PRO A 23 -11.66 -5.88 -4.47
C PRO A 23 -10.42 -6.65 -4.02
N ALA A 24 -9.44 -5.97 -3.42
CA ALA A 24 -8.16 -6.54 -3.05
C ALA A 24 -7.50 -5.78 -1.90
N ILE A 25 -6.51 -6.43 -1.29
CA ILE A 25 -5.55 -5.80 -0.39
C ILE A 25 -4.33 -5.41 -1.23
N VAL A 26 -4.24 -4.15 -1.64
CA VAL A 26 -3.06 -3.65 -2.35
C VAL A 26 -1.95 -3.40 -1.34
N ALA A 27 -0.88 -4.17 -1.44
CA ALA A 27 0.24 -4.13 -0.52
C ALA A 27 1.48 -3.53 -1.18
N VAL A 28 2.04 -2.47 -0.58
CA VAL A 28 3.32 -1.86 -1.00
C VAL A 28 4.22 -1.65 0.20
N TRP A 29 5.54 -1.53 -0.01
CA TRP A 29 6.42 -1.07 1.06
C TRP A 29 6.09 0.36 1.49
N HIS A 30 6.25 0.65 2.78
CA HIS A 30 5.88 1.94 3.38
C HIS A 30 6.54 3.14 2.69
N GLU A 31 7.74 2.94 2.16
CA GLU A 31 8.44 3.98 1.38
C GLU A 31 7.63 4.51 0.19
N ALA A 32 6.74 3.70 -0.37
CA ALA A 32 5.95 4.00 -1.56
C ALA A 32 4.47 4.33 -1.28
N ASN A 33 4.05 4.52 -0.02
CA ASN A 33 2.65 4.79 0.33
C ASN A 33 2.04 5.95 -0.45
N LEU A 34 2.79 7.05 -0.64
CA LEU A 34 2.33 8.20 -1.40
C LEU A 34 2.12 7.84 -2.89
N LEU A 35 3.02 7.02 -3.42
CA LEU A 35 2.97 6.57 -4.81
C LEU A 35 1.87 5.53 -5.02
N GLN A 36 1.58 4.69 -4.00
CA GLN A 36 0.46 3.76 -4.02
C GLN A 36 -0.86 4.50 -4.26
N ALA A 37 -1.10 5.57 -3.51
CA ALA A 37 -2.32 6.36 -3.65
C ALA A 37 -2.46 6.95 -5.07
N VAL A 38 -1.37 7.49 -5.64
CA VAL A 38 -1.35 7.99 -7.02
C VAL A 38 -1.57 6.87 -8.03
N GLY A 39 -0.93 5.70 -7.83
CA GLY A 39 -1.07 4.51 -8.68
C GLY A 39 -2.52 4.00 -8.70
N ILE A 40 -3.13 3.85 -7.53
CA ILE A 40 -4.53 3.44 -7.40
C ILE A 40 -5.45 4.40 -8.16
N TRP A 41 -5.31 5.70 -7.91
CA TRP A 41 -6.14 6.72 -8.54
C TRP A 41 -6.02 6.73 -10.07
N ARG A 42 -4.85 6.39 -10.62
CA ARG A 42 -4.58 6.45 -12.07
C ARG A 42 -4.86 5.16 -12.82
N LEU A 43 -4.68 4.00 -12.18
CA LEU A 43 -4.70 2.70 -12.86
C LEU A 43 -5.94 1.87 -12.53
N ARG A 44 -6.68 2.20 -11.48
CA ARG A 44 -7.88 1.45 -11.12
C ARG A 44 -9.14 2.21 -11.46
N SER A 45 -10.11 1.50 -12.02
CA SER A 45 -11.46 2.01 -12.29
C SER A 45 -12.33 2.01 -11.03
N ASP A 46 -12.14 1.01 -10.15
CA ASP A 46 -12.79 0.96 -8.84
C ASP A 46 -12.03 1.85 -7.85
N ARG A 47 -12.68 2.90 -7.39
CA ARG A 47 -12.13 3.88 -6.44
C ARG A 47 -12.56 3.66 -5.00
N ARG A 48 -13.20 2.52 -4.70
CA ARG A 48 -13.58 2.15 -3.34
C ARG A 48 -12.37 1.63 -2.56
N PHE A 49 -11.54 2.54 -2.10
CA PHE A 49 -10.35 2.22 -1.32
C PHE A 49 -10.44 2.75 0.10
N VAL A 50 -9.98 1.92 1.04
CA VAL A 50 -9.72 2.32 2.42
C VAL A 50 -8.25 2.16 2.71
N SER A 51 -7.62 3.21 3.22
CA SER A 51 -6.27 3.18 3.77
C SER A 51 -6.30 3.27 5.28
N PHE A 52 -5.26 2.78 5.92
CA PHE A 52 -5.14 2.75 7.36
C PHE A 52 -4.04 3.69 7.82
N SER A 53 -4.36 4.55 8.76
CA SER A 53 -3.44 5.56 9.25
C SER A 53 -3.35 5.54 10.77
N THR A 54 -2.20 5.85 11.32
CA THR A 54 -2.02 6.03 12.77
C THR A 54 -2.62 7.36 13.23
N ARG A 55 -3.06 7.42 14.50
CA ARG A 55 -3.44 8.68 15.12
C ARG A 55 -2.21 9.58 15.35
N GLY A 56 -2.41 10.90 15.37
CA GLY A 56 -1.38 11.89 15.61
C GLY A 56 -1.01 12.71 14.37
N PHE A 57 -0.06 13.63 14.50
CA PHE A 57 0.31 14.59 13.46
C PHE A 57 0.68 13.94 12.12
N ARG A 58 1.43 12.84 12.16
CA ARG A 58 1.80 12.07 10.95
C ARG A 58 0.58 11.49 10.24
N GLY A 59 -0.38 10.96 11.03
CA GLY A 59 -1.65 10.46 10.51
C GLY A 59 -2.48 11.58 9.89
N ILE A 60 -2.56 12.75 10.51
CA ILE A 60 -3.30 13.90 9.97
C ILE A 60 -2.75 14.31 8.61
N VAL A 61 -1.42 14.38 8.45
CA VAL A 61 -0.79 14.73 7.18
C VAL A 61 -1.09 13.68 6.10
N MET A 62 -0.93 12.39 6.44
CA MET A 62 -1.21 11.29 5.51
C MET A 62 -2.69 11.22 5.15
N ASN A 63 -3.59 11.38 6.12
CA ASN A 63 -5.03 11.40 5.89
C ASN A 63 -5.41 12.53 4.93
N GLY A 64 -4.94 13.74 5.17
CA GLY A 64 -5.19 14.87 4.28
C GLY A 64 -4.60 14.68 2.87
N MET A 65 -3.59 13.83 2.70
CA MET A 65 -3.07 13.46 1.38
C MET A 65 -3.98 12.44 0.67
N ILE A 66 -4.51 11.47 1.40
CA ILE A 66 -5.28 10.33 0.87
C ILE A 66 -6.75 10.72 0.64
N GLU A 67 -7.37 11.45 1.56
CA GLU A 67 -8.77 11.92 1.45
C GLU A 67 -9.03 12.72 0.16
N GLY A 68 -8.02 13.46 -0.29
CA GLY A 68 -8.14 14.19 -1.55
C GLY A 68 -8.12 13.30 -2.80
N LEU A 69 -7.89 12.00 -2.68
CA LEU A 69 -7.95 11.02 -3.76
C LEU A 69 -9.23 10.17 -3.70
N GLU A 70 -10.25 10.63 -2.98
CA GLU A 70 -11.53 9.92 -2.80
C GLU A 70 -11.38 8.56 -2.10
N CYS A 71 -10.30 8.36 -1.35
CA CYS A 71 -10.06 7.16 -0.56
C CYS A 71 -10.56 7.37 0.87
N GLY A 72 -11.27 6.40 1.42
CA GLY A 72 -11.60 6.37 2.84
C GLY A 72 -10.34 6.18 3.71
N VAL A 73 -10.33 6.79 4.89
CA VAL A 73 -9.23 6.62 5.86
C VAL A 73 -9.78 6.11 7.18
N VAL A 74 -9.24 5.00 7.66
CA VAL A 74 -9.55 4.46 8.97
C VAL A 74 -8.38 4.68 9.93
N ALA A 75 -8.64 5.35 11.04
CA ALA A 75 -7.65 5.57 12.06
C ALA A 75 -7.38 4.28 12.85
N LEU A 76 -6.14 3.84 12.87
CA LEU A 76 -5.70 2.72 13.69
C LEU A 76 -5.64 3.10 15.17
N PRO A 77 -5.94 2.17 16.09
CA PRO A 77 -5.70 2.39 17.51
C PRO A 77 -4.20 2.57 17.80
N PRO A 78 -3.84 3.11 18.97
CA PRO A 78 -2.44 3.22 19.39
C PRO A 78 -1.75 1.85 19.46
N GLU A 79 -0.44 1.82 19.27
CA GLU A 79 0.36 0.57 19.16
C GLU A 79 0.40 -0.31 20.42
N SER A 80 0.01 0.20 21.57
CA SER A 80 -0.11 -0.58 22.82
C SER A 80 -1.06 -1.79 22.69
N ALA A 81 -1.80 -1.89 21.61
CA ALA A 81 -2.82 -2.89 21.37
C ALA A 81 -2.37 -4.05 20.46
N ARG A 82 -1.16 -4.60 20.61
CA ARG A 82 -0.78 -5.84 19.90
C ARG A 82 -1.71 -7.01 20.18
N ALA A 83 -2.32 -7.05 21.35
CA ALA A 83 -3.40 -8.00 21.69
C ALA A 83 -4.66 -7.80 20.84
N GLU A 84 -4.80 -6.64 20.18
CA GLU A 84 -5.94 -6.27 19.36
C GLU A 84 -5.73 -6.48 17.85
N ALA A 85 -4.57 -6.99 17.41
CA ALA A 85 -4.29 -7.14 15.98
C ALA A 85 -5.35 -8.00 15.26
N GLY A 86 -5.80 -9.06 15.88
CA GLY A 86 -6.89 -9.90 15.35
C GLY A 86 -8.24 -9.16 15.33
N ARG A 87 -8.55 -8.40 16.37
CA ARG A 87 -9.78 -7.57 16.43
C ARG A 87 -9.73 -6.50 15.34
N LEU A 88 -8.58 -5.82 15.22
CA LEU A 88 -8.37 -4.82 14.20
C LEU A 88 -8.53 -5.41 12.79
N ALA A 89 -7.95 -6.59 12.52
CA ALA A 89 -8.09 -7.27 11.24
C ALA A 89 -9.56 -7.60 10.94
N ARG A 90 -10.34 -8.06 11.93
CA ARG A 90 -11.78 -8.29 11.77
C ARG A 90 -12.55 -7.01 11.47
N ASP A 91 -12.25 -5.93 12.19
CA ASP A 91 -12.91 -4.63 12.00
C ASP A 91 -12.60 -4.03 10.63
N MET A 92 -11.37 -4.16 10.17
CA MET A 92 -10.94 -3.76 8.85
C MET A 92 -11.46 -4.68 7.75
N GLY A 93 -11.53 -5.97 8.02
CA GLY A 93 -12.08 -6.99 7.10
C GLY A 93 -13.52 -6.71 6.69
N ARG A 94 -14.31 -6.02 7.52
CA ARG A 94 -15.68 -5.61 7.17
C ARG A 94 -15.72 -4.74 5.91
N TYR A 95 -14.76 -3.87 5.73
CA TYR A 95 -14.68 -3.06 4.50
C TYR A 95 -14.45 -3.94 3.27
N GLY A 96 -13.56 -4.94 3.38
CA GLY A 96 -13.32 -5.90 2.29
C GLY A 96 -14.57 -6.68 1.94
N ARG A 97 -15.30 -7.20 2.95
CA ARG A 97 -16.58 -7.91 2.74
C ARG A 97 -17.67 -7.01 2.16
N ALA A 98 -17.60 -5.71 2.38
CA ALA A 98 -18.49 -4.71 1.77
C ALA A 98 -18.04 -4.27 0.35
N GLY A 99 -17.07 -4.97 -0.25
CA GLY A 99 -16.60 -4.71 -1.60
C GLY A 99 -15.58 -3.58 -1.73
N TRP A 100 -14.96 -3.14 -0.63
CA TRP A 100 -13.88 -2.15 -0.65
C TRP A 100 -12.52 -2.82 -0.83
N SER A 101 -11.66 -2.19 -1.58
CA SER A 101 -10.24 -2.53 -1.59
C SER A 101 -9.51 -1.85 -0.43
N LEU A 102 -8.46 -2.51 0.08
CA LEU A 102 -7.71 -2.07 1.24
C LEU A 102 -6.27 -1.75 0.82
N ALA A 103 -5.78 -0.56 1.15
CA ALA A 103 -4.41 -0.14 0.85
C ALA A 103 -3.57 -0.16 2.13
N LEU A 104 -2.49 -0.92 2.14
CA LEU A 104 -1.64 -1.03 3.33
C LEU A 104 -0.15 -1.23 2.99
N ALA A 105 0.69 -0.97 3.99
CA ALA A 105 2.12 -1.26 3.95
C ALA A 105 2.45 -2.36 4.96
N PRO A 106 2.88 -3.54 4.51
CA PRO A 106 3.12 -4.69 5.39
C PRO A 106 4.24 -4.49 6.40
N ASP A 107 5.19 -3.60 6.14
CA ASP A 107 6.29 -3.25 7.05
C ASP A 107 5.95 -2.13 8.05
N GLY A 108 4.76 -1.51 7.93
CA GLY A 108 4.36 -0.38 8.76
C GLY A 108 3.96 -0.75 10.19
N PRO A 109 3.62 0.28 11.03
CA PRO A 109 3.96 1.69 10.87
C PRO A 109 5.35 2.07 11.38
N LEU A 110 6.07 1.16 12.10
CA LEU A 110 7.37 1.42 12.74
C LEU A 110 8.53 0.58 12.16
N GLY A 111 8.32 -0.09 11.04
CA GLY A 111 9.34 -0.94 10.46
C GLY A 111 9.56 -2.27 11.20
N PRO A 112 10.64 -2.97 10.97
CA PRO A 112 11.82 -2.57 10.17
C PRO A 112 11.55 -2.36 8.68
N TYR A 113 12.38 -1.55 8.05
CA TYR A 113 12.31 -1.21 6.64
C TYR A 113 12.27 -2.46 5.75
N ARG A 114 11.23 -2.58 4.92
CA ARG A 114 10.99 -3.70 4.00
C ARG A 114 10.97 -5.08 4.69
N VAL A 115 10.46 -5.17 5.92
CA VAL A 115 10.22 -6.45 6.61
C VAL A 115 8.73 -6.62 6.81
N ALA A 116 8.13 -7.57 6.09
CA ALA A 116 6.71 -7.81 6.15
C ALA A 116 6.26 -8.37 7.50
N LYS A 117 5.14 -7.86 7.99
CA LYS A 117 4.47 -8.29 9.22
C LYS A 117 3.18 -9.06 8.88
N PRO A 118 2.69 -9.94 9.77
CA PRO A 118 1.54 -10.79 9.47
C PRO A 118 0.20 -10.04 9.32
N GLY A 119 0.14 -8.74 9.59
CA GLY A 119 -1.10 -7.95 9.55
C GLY A 119 -1.84 -8.03 8.22
N ALA A 120 -1.12 -8.00 7.08
CA ALA A 120 -1.72 -8.15 5.76
C ALA A 120 -2.38 -9.52 5.55
N LEU A 121 -1.75 -10.59 6.07
CA LEU A 121 -2.27 -11.96 5.98
C LEU A 121 -3.50 -12.16 6.86
N LEU A 122 -3.47 -11.62 8.09
CA LEU A 122 -4.62 -11.63 8.98
C LEU A 122 -5.81 -10.92 8.32
N LEU A 123 -5.56 -9.77 7.72
CA LEU A 123 -6.58 -9.01 7.02
C LEU A 123 -7.13 -9.77 5.80
N ALA A 124 -6.27 -10.45 5.03
CA ALA A 124 -6.69 -11.29 3.91
C ALA A 124 -7.59 -12.43 4.35
N ARG A 125 -7.24 -13.11 5.44
CA ARG A 125 -8.05 -14.18 6.04
C ARG A 125 -9.43 -13.68 6.50
N GLU A 126 -9.47 -12.54 7.18
CA GLU A 126 -10.72 -11.97 7.73
C GLU A 126 -11.63 -11.35 6.66
N SER A 127 -11.07 -10.87 5.57
CA SER A 127 -11.82 -10.22 4.49
C SER A 127 -12.16 -11.15 3.33
N GLY A 128 -11.43 -12.26 3.15
CA GLY A 128 -11.49 -13.13 1.96
C GLY A 128 -10.85 -12.51 0.72
N LEU A 129 -10.25 -11.32 0.83
CA LEU A 129 -9.63 -10.63 -0.30
C LEU A 129 -8.25 -11.18 -0.63
N PRO A 130 -7.85 -11.21 -1.91
CA PRO A 130 -6.47 -11.50 -2.27
C PRO A 130 -5.56 -10.33 -1.84
N ILE A 131 -4.35 -10.66 -1.43
CA ILE A 131 -3.27 -9.67 -1.34
C ILE A 131 -2.67 -9.52 -2.75
N VAL A 132 -2.60 -8.29 -3.21
CA VAL A 132 -2.01 -7.92 -4.50
C VAL A 132 -0.75 -7.09 -4.21
N PRO A 133 0.44 -7.72 -4.26
CA PRO A 133 1.69 -7.01 -4.07
C PRO A 133 1.93 -6.02 -5.20
N TRP A 134 2.21 -4.78 -4.83
CA TRP A 134 2.62 -3.76 -5.79
C TRP A 134 4.00 -3.22 -5.44
N ALA A 135 4.75 -2.85 -6.47
CA ALA A 135 5.89 -1.96 -6.34
C ALA A 135 5.71 -0.75 -7.25
N VAL A 136 6.21 0.38 -6.78
CA VAL A 136 6.11 1.64 -7.51
C VAL A 136 7.47 2.32 -7.54
N SER A 137 8.05 2.45 -8.72
CA SER A 137 9.25 3.24 -8.95
C SER A 137 8.90 4.58 -9.60
N VAL A 138 9.68 5.61 -9.29
CA VAL A 138 9.41 6.99 -9.74
C VAL A 138 10.69 7.76 -10.04
N ARG A 139 10.67 8.54 -11.14
CA ARG A 139 11.71 9.50 -11.50
C ARG A 139 11.10 10.72 -12.21
N PRO A 140 11.53 11.97 -11.87
CA PRO A 140 12.42 12.31 -10.76
C PRO A 140 11.73 12.21 -9.41
N SER A 141 12.52 11.93 -8.37
CA SER A 141 12.07 11.84 -6.99
C SER A 141 13.23 12.10 -6.03
N PHE A 142 12.91 12.38 -4.78
CA PHE A 142 13.90 12.34 -3.70
C PHE A 142 13.44 11.42 -2.58
N ARG A 143 14.38 10.97 -1.76
CA ARG A 143 14.15 10.00 -0.71
C ARG A 143 14.50 10.60 0.66
N LEU A 144 13.57 10.51 1.62
CA LEU A 144 13.77 10.99 2.99
C LEU A 144 14.59 9.98 3.80
N ARG A 145 15.91 9.94 3.55
CA ARG A 145 16.83 8.90 4.07
C ARG A 145 16.92 8.81 5.60
N ARG A 146 16.60 9.89 6.33
CA ARG A 146 16.62 9.91 7.81
C ARG A 146 15.38 9.30 8.44
N ARG A 147 14.32 9.02 7.65
CA ARG A 147 13.13 8.30 8.13
C ARG A 147 13.41 6.79 8.09
N TRP A 148 12.81 6.04 9.02
CA TRP A 148 12.94 4.58 9.04
C TRP A 148 12.43 3.93 7.74
N ASP A 149 11.34 4.49 7.17
CA ASP A 149 10.69 4.02 5.95
C ASP A 149 11.34 4.53 4.66
N ARG A 150 12.31 5.44 4.76
CA ARG A 150 13.00 6.06 3.61
C ARG A 150 12.02 6.56 2.55
N GLN A 151 10.91 7.20 2.98
CA GLN A 151 9.81 7.66 2.16
C GLN A 151 10.29 8.28 0.84
N VAL A 152 9.73 7.80 -0.26
CA VAL A 152 9.97 8.35 -1.59
C VAL A 152 8.95 9.45 -1.88
N VAL A 153 9.45 10.60 -2.28
CA VAL A 153 8.63 11.78 -2.64
C VAL A 153 8.80 12.04 -4.12
N PRO A 154 7.75 11.85 -4.94
CA PRO A 154 7.80 12.13 -6.38
C PRO A 154 7.89 13.64 -6.63
N LEU A 155 8.52 14.06 -7.70
CA LEU A 155 8.43 15.44 -8.17
C LEU A 155 7.29 15.61 -9.19
N PRO A 156 6.79 16.84 -9.42
CA PRO A 156 5.86 17.09 -10.52
C PRO A 156 6.43 16.60 -11.85
N PHE A 157 5.55 16.17 -12.77
CA PHE A 157 5.90 15.61 -14.09
C PHE A 157 6.70 14.29 -14.02
N ALA A 158 6.74 13.64 -12.85
CA ALA A 158 7.46 12.39 -12.71
C ALA A 158 6.88 11.28 -13.60
N ARG A 159 7.74 10.37 -14.01
CA ARG A 159 7.36 9.07 -14.54
C ARG A 159 7.19 8.12 -13.36
N ILE A 160 6.06 7.46 -13.28
CA ILE A 160 5.73 6.48 -12.24
C ILE A 160 5.48 5.15 -12.94
N ARG A 161 6.19 4.11 -12.53
CA ARG A 161 6.00 2.74 -12.98
C ARG A 161 5.44 1.90 -11.86
N VAL A 162 4.31 1.24 -12.13
CA VAL A 162 3.71 0.28 -11.21
C VAL A 162 3.99 -1.12 -11.73
N VAL A 163 4.38 -2.02 -10.85
CA VAL A 163 4.52 -3.45 -11.12
C VAL A 163 3.63 -4.18 -10.13
N GLU A 164 2.78 -5.06 -10.66
CA GLU A 164 1.94 -5.95 -9.88
C GLU A 164 2.57 -7.34 -9.81
N GLY A 165 2.52 -7.94 -8.62
CA GLY A 165 3.03 -9.27 -8.37
C GLY A 165 1.95 -10.35 -8.38
N ALA A 166 2.36 -11.59 -8.13
CA ALA A 166 1.46 -12.71 -7.98
C ALA A 166 0.50 -12.49 -6.80
N HIS A 167 -0.77 -12.80 -7.00
CA HIS A 167 -1.81 -12.62 -6.00
C HIS A 167 -1.74 -13.73 -4.96
N ILE A 168 -1.78 -13.36 -3.68
CA ILE A 168 -1.70 -14.28 -2.55
C ILE A 168 -3.08 -14.35 -1.89
N ARG A 169 -3.66 -15.55 -1.84
CA ARG A 169 -4.90 -15.83 -1.11
C ARG A 169 -4.58 -16.63 0.15
N ILE A 170 -5.27 -16.35 1.22
CA ILE A 170 -5.10 -17.04 2.50
C ILE A 170 -6.37 -17.85 2.77
N ALA A 171 -6.23 -19.17 2.85
CA ALA A 171 -7.33 -20.05 3.23
C ALA A 171 -7.61 -20.00 4.74
N GLU A 172 -8.82 -20.33 5.12
CA GLU A 172 -9.17 -20.50 6.53
C GLU A 172 -8.33 -21.64 7.13
N GLY A 173 -7.80 -21.42 8.34
CA GLY A 173 -6.95 -22.41 9.03
C GLY A 173 -5.51 -22.52 8.48
N GLU A 174 -5.17 -21.83 7.40
CA GLU A 174 -3.85 -21.92 6.80
C GLU A 174 -2.76 -21.31 7.71
N ALA A 175 -1.58 -21.96 7.75
CA ALA A 175 -0.44 -21.47 8.50
C ALA A 175 0.12 -20.18 7.87
N LEU A 176 0.20 -19.09 8.64
CA LEU A 176 0.60 -17.78 8.12
C LEU A 176 2.10 -17.65 7.88
N LYS A 177 2.96 -18.43 8.54
CA LYS A 177 4.43 -18.28 8.44
C LYS A 177 4.97 -18.51 7.03
N PRO A 178 4.59 -19.59 6.30
CA PRO A 178 5.00 -19.78 4.90
C PRO A 178 4.48 -18.65 3.99
N ARG A 179 3.23 -18.23 4.18
CA ARG A 179 2.64 -17.14 3.40
C ARG A 179 3.28 -15.78 3.65
N LEU A 180 3.80 -15.56 4.86
CA LEU A 180 4.55 -14.34 5.17
C LEU A 180 5.88 -14.31 4.41
N ALA A 181 6.57 -15.44 4.32
CA ALA A 181 7.79 -15.56 3.53
C ALA A 181 7.51 -15.34 2.03
N GLU A 182 6.41 -15.89 1.52
CA GLU A 182 5.96 -15.68 0.14
C GLU A 182 5.66 -14.20 -0.14
N LEU A 183 4.90 -13.53 0.72
CA LEU A 183 4.61 -12.09 0.59
C LEU A 183 5.88 -11.25 0.63
N GLN A 184 6.80 -11.57 1.54
CA GLN A 184 8.10 -10.90 1.66
C GLN A 184 8.91 -11.04 0.36
N ALA A 185 9.02 -12.25 -0.17
CA ALA A 185 9.76 -12.54 -1.39
C ALA A 185 9.13 -11.84 -2.61
N GLU A 186 7.81 -11.89 -2.73
CA GLU A 186 7.11 -11.30 -3.86
C GLU A 186 7.21 -9.77 -3.85
N LEU A 187 7.05 -9.12 -2.70
CA LEU A 187 7.25 -7.67 -2.58
C LEU A 187 8.69 -7.25 -2.91
N ALA A 188 9.68 -8.05 -2.54
CA ALA A 188 11.07 -7.80 -2.90
C ALA A 188 11.29 -7.96 -4.41
N ARG A 189 10.74 -9.01 -5.00
CA ARG A 189 10.81 -9.29 -6.44
C ARG A 189 10.21 -8.15 -7.28
N VAL A 190 8.97 -7.75 -6.97
CA VAL A 190 8.32 -6.66 -7.72
C VAL A 190 9.01 -5.31 -7.53
N ALA A 191 9.62 -5.06 -6.36
CA ALA A 191 10.40 -3.84 -6.12
C ALA A 191 11.63 -3.80 -7.04
N ALA A 192 12.40 -4.89 -7.12
CA ALA A 192 13.54 -5.00 -8.03
C ALA A 192 13.11 -4.85 -9.51
N GLU A 193 11.98 -5.46 -9.88
CA GLU A 193 11.41 -5.35 -11.21
C GLU A 193 11.02 -3.90 -11.57
N ALA A 194 10.34 -3.20 -10.66
CA ALA A 194 9.92 -1.81 -10.86
C ALA A 194 11.14 -0.88 -11.06
N ASP A 195 12.20 -1.08 -10.28
CA ASP A 195 13.44 -0.31 -10.40
C ASP A 195 14.16 -0.59 -11.72
N ARG A 196 14.19 -1.86 -12.18
CA ARG A 196 14.74 -2.24 -13.48
C ARG A 196 13.98 -1.57 -14.62
N ARG A 197 12.66 -1.71 -14.67
CA ARG A 197 11.80 -1.11 -15.70
C ARG A 197 11.83 0.42 -15.69
N MET A 198 12.14 1.05 -14.57
CA MET A 198 12.34 2.50 -14.50
C MET A 198 13.67 2.91 -15.15
N GLY A 199 14.67 2.03 -15.20
CA GLY A 199 15.95 2.25 -15.91
C GLY A 199 15.83 2.10 -17.41
N GLU A 200 14.88 1.30 -17.89
CA GLU A 200 14.58 1.12 -19.33
C GLU A 200 13.89 2.38 -19.86
N ARG A 201 14.40 2.96 -20.96
CA ARG A 201 13.89 4.21 -21.57
C ARG A 201 12.67 3.95 -22.44
#